data_b6869a938741d9c08af8f97b2c273293
#
_entry.id   b6869a938741d9c08af8f97b2c273293
#
_cell.length_a   1.000
_cell.length_b   1.000
_cell.length_c   1.000
_cell.angle_alpha   90.00
_cell.angle_beta   90.00
_cell.angle_gamma   90.00
#
_symmetry.space_group_name_H-M   'P 1'
#
loop_
_entity.id
_entity.type
_entity.pdbx_description
1 polymer ?
#
loop_
_entity_poly.entity_id
_entity_poly.type
_entity_poly.pdbx_seq_one_letter_code
_entity_poly.pdbx_strand_id
1 'polypeptide(L)'
;RQLKDMEEELGKQLFIRGSKKIELTDEGRILKKRAEEIIALVEKTENEITVSDEHIAGDVFIGAGETVGVRFLTKAAKRVRDEYPDIHFHIISGDRTDVTERLDSGLVDFGLVFGSVDETKYESISVPNQDLWGVLMRCDSPLAGKAEIEPKDLFDKPLIVSRQADRTGIVKRLLGRSAGKLNIIATYNLIFNGALMVQDGLGYALCLESIINPSQNSELCFKPLTNALTEEMHVIWKKDNVFSKASQKFFEEITREK
;
A
#
# COMPACT_ATOMS: atom_id res chain seq x y z
N ARG A 1 15.46 8.25 -34.49
CA ARG A 1 16.78 7.61 -34.72
C ARG A 1 17.13 6.78 -33.49
N GLN A 2 17.33 7.37 -32.32
CA GLN A 2 17.74 6.67 -31.07
C GLN A 2 16.85 5.47 -30.69
N LEU A 3 15.53 5.59 -30.81
CA LEU A 3 14.60 4.50 -30.51
C LEU A 3 14.76 3.33 -31.50
N LYS A 4 15.06 3.62 -32.78
CA LYS A 4 15.30 2.58 -33.79
C LYS A 4 16.64 1.88 -33.55
N ASP A 5 17.66 2.66 -33.20
CA ASP A 5 18.98 2.12 -32.86
C ASP A 5 18.88 1.18 -31.64
N MET A 6 18.04 1.56 -30.64
CA MET A 6 17.74 0.70 -29.47
C MET A 6 16.96 -0.57 -29.84
N GLU A 7 15.98 -0.50 -30.75
CA GLU A 7 15.26 -1.69 -31.25
C GLU A 7 16.22 -2.66 -31.96
N GLU A 8 17.17 -2.13 -32.74
CA GLU A 8 18.19 -2.91 -33.45
C GLU A 8 19.17 -3.56 -32.45
N GLU A 9 19.62 -2.84 -31.42
CA GLU A 9 20.52 -3.34 -30.38
C GLU A 9 19.86 -4.44 -29.54
N LEU A 10 18.61 -4.26 -29.14
CA LEU A 10 17.86 -5.24 -28.36
C LEU A 10 17.30 -6.40 -29.19
N GLY A 11 17.32 -6.30 -30.53
CA GLY A 11 16.71 -7.28 -31.42
C GLY A 11 15.21 -7.44 -31.21
N LYS A 12 14.54 -6.42 -30.70
CA LYS A 12 13.10 -6.42 -30.35
C LYS A 12 12.45 -5.14 -30.84
N GLN A 13 11.25 -5.28 -31.36
CA GLN A 13 10.41 -4.13 -31.69
C GLN A 13 9.75 -3.59 -30.41
N LEU A 14 9.94 -2.32 -30.12
CA LEU A 14 9.40 -1.64 -28.93
C LEU A 14 8.17 -0.81 -29.27
N PHE A 15 8.02 -0.42 -30.56
CA PHE A 15 6.96 0.46 -31.02
C PHE A 15 6.27 -0.10 -32.26
N ILE A 16 4.95 -0.08 -32.26
CA ILE A 16 4.12 -0.36 -33.43
C ILE A 16 3.76 0.99 -34.07
N ARG A 17 4.19 1.20 -35.29
CA ARG A 17 3.89 2.41 -36.07
C ARG A 17 2.57 2.22 -36.80
N GLY A 18 1.48 2.73 -36.25
CA GLY A 18 0.22 2.87 -36.98
C GLY A 18 0.19 4.12 -37.84
N SER A 19 -0.77 4.24 -38.74
CA SER A 19 -0.92 5.39 -39.63
C SER A 19 -1.25 6.72 -38.91
N LYS A 20 -1.72 6.69 -37.66
CA LYS A 20 -2.12 7.85 -36.85
C LYS A 20 -1.61 7.85 -35.40
N LYS A 21 -1.12 6.73 -34.90
CA LYS A 21 -0.63 6.59 -33.51
C LYS A 21 0.59 5.67 -33.46
N ILE A 22 1.47 5.94 -32.52
CA ILE A 22 2.55 5.05 -32.12
C ILE A 22 2.07 4.32 -30.86
N GLU A 23 2.09 3.02 -30.86
CA GLU A 23 1.73 2.20 -29.72
C GLU A 23 2.96 1.41 -29.25
N LEU A 24 3.03 1.14 -27.94
CA LEU A 24 4.09 0.30 -27.38
C LEU A 24 3.75 -1.17 -27.57
N THR A 25 4.75 -1.97 -27.94
CA THR A 25 4.69 -3.42 -27.79
C THR A 25 4.70 -3.82 -26.31
N ASP A 26 4.56 -5.10 -25.99
CA ASP A 26 4.69 -5.58 -24.60
C ASP A 26 6.12 -5.36 -24.08
N GLU A 27 7.12 -5.61 -24.92
CA GLU A 27 8.53 -5.30 -24.63
C GLU A 27 8.74 -3.79 -24.44
N GLY A 28 8.10 -2.96 -25.27
CA GLY A 28 8.14 -1.50 -25.15
C GLY A 28 7.51 -1.01 -23.84
N ARG A 29 6.44 -1.65 -23.37
CA ARG A 29 5.81 -1.36 -22.06
C ARG A 29 6.73 -1.73 -20.90
N ILE A 30 7.39 -2.89 -20.99
CA ILE A 30 8.37 -3.33 -19.98
C ILE A 30 9.53 -2.33 -19.93
N LEU A 31 10.09 -1.99 -21.08
CA LEU A 31 11.20 -1.04 -21.15
C LEU A 31 10.81 0.33 -20.60
N LYS A 32 9.62 0.84 -20.96
CA LYS A 32 9.11 2.12 -20.44
C LYS A 32 9.04 2.10 -18.92
N LYS A 33 8.42 1.07 -18.34
CA LYS A 33 8.33 0.93 -16.87
C LYS A 33 9.71 0.96 -16.23
N ARG A 34 10.67 0.20 -16.76
CA ARG A 34 12.05 0.16 -16.21
C ARG A 34 12.81 1.46 -16.40
N ALA A 35 12.61 2.14 -17.52
CA ALA A 35 13.22 3.45 -17.76
C ALA A 35 12.70 4.51 -16.77
N GLU A 36 11.39 4.52 -16.49
CA GLU A 36 10.78 5.40 -15.48
C GLU A 36 11.35 5.11 -14.07
N GLU A 37 11.51 3.84 -13.68
CA GLU A 37 12.13 3.44 -12.42
C GLU A 37 13.60 3.89 -12.33
N ILE A 38 14.38 3.73 -13.40
CA ILE A 38 15.78 4.14 -13.47
C ILE A 38 15.91 5.67 -13.35
N ILE A 39 15.09 6.42 -14.09
CA ILE A 39 15.10 7.89 -14.04
C ILE A 39 14.76 8.38 -12.63
N ALA A 40 13.71 7.85 -12.02
CA ALA A 40 13.32 8.20 -10.66
C ALA A 40 14.44 7.91 -9.64
N LEU A 41 15.17 6.80 -9.82
CA LEU A 41 16.29 6.44 -8.94
C LEU A 41 17.49 7.38 -9.15
N VAL A 42 17.77 7.79 -10.40
CA VAL A 42 18.84 8.77 -10.70
C VAL A 42 18.50 10.11 -10.05
N GLU A 43 17.28 10.64 -10.24
CA GLU A 43 16.83 11.89 -9.64
C GLU A 43 16.91 11.84 -8.10
N LYS A 44 16.48 10.73 -7.50
CA LYS A 44 16.61 10.51 -6.05
C LYS A 44 18.06 10.54 -5.60
N THR A 45 18.94 9.83 -6.30
CA THR A 45 20.37 9.76 -5.99
C THR A 45 21.05 11.11 -6.11
N GLU A 46 20.76 11.88 -7.17
CA GLU A 46 21.30 13.24 -7.36
C GLU A 46 20.87 14.17 -6.21
N ASN A 47 19.59 14.10 -5.81
CA ASN A 47 19.09 14.87 -4.68
C ASN A 47 19.78 14.49 -3.36
N GLU A 48 19.98 13.19 -3.10
CA GLU A 48 20.64 12.71 -1.89
C GLU A 48 22.11 13.16 -1.78
N ILE A 49 22.83 13.23 -2.89
CA ILE A 49 24.27 13.59 -2.91
C ILE A 49 24.48 15.11 -2.88
N THR A 50 23.57 15.89 -3.46
CA THR A 50 23.74 17.35 -3.58
C THR A 50 23.42 18.15 -2.33
N VAL A 51 22.78 17.54 -1.32
CA VAL A 51 22.52 18.18 -0.02
C VAL A 51 23.83 18.47 0.71
N SER A 52 24.07 19.74 1.09
CA SER A 52 25.28 20.16 1.79
C SER A 52 25.42 19.48 3.17
N ASP A 53 26.67 19.36 3.65
CA ASP A 53 26.93 18.72 4.95
C ASP A 53 26.42 19.53 6.15
N GLU A 54 26.25 20.83 5.99
CA GLU A 54 25.85 21.74 7.06
C GLU A 54 24.33 21.87 7.23
N HIS A 55 23.54 21.39 6.26
CA HIS A 55 22.08 21.53 6.25
C HIS A 55 21.40 20.18 6.10
N ILE A 56 20.49 19.85 7.05
CA ILE A 56 19.73 18.60 6.96
C ILE A 56 18.43 18.89 6.22
N ALA A 57 18.39 18.47 4.97
CA ALA A 57 17.27 18.63 4.04
C ALA A 57 17.14 17.38 3.16
N GLY A 58 16.09 17.31 2.36
CA GLY A 58 15.88 16.28 1.37
C GLY A 58 14.57 15.54 1.54
N ASP A 59 14.45 14.43 0.82
CA ASP A 59 13.21 13.68 0.70
C ASP A 59 13.26 12.35 1.45
N VAL A 60 12.14 11.95 2.05
CA VAL A 60 11.91 10.64 2.65
C VAL A 60 10.74 9.98 1.94
N PHE A 61 10.97 8.85 1.30
CA PHE A 61 9.97 8.11 0.55
C PHE A 61 9.46 6.92 1.33
N ILE A 62 8.14 6.81 1.49
CA ILE A 62 7.49 5.79 2.31
C ILE A 62 6.43 5.09 1.48
N GLY A 63 6.54 3.77 1.32
CA GLY A 63 5.48 2.94 0.75
C GLY A 63 4.52 2.48 1.84
N ALA A 64 3.21 2.61 1.65
CA ALA A 64 2.25 2.18 2.67
C ALA A 64 0.93 1.69 2.06
N GLY A 65 0.33 0.67 2.68
CA GLY A 65 -1.08 0.38 2.50
C GLY A 65 -1.97 1.46 3.15
N GLU A 66 -3.23 1.53 2.73
CA GLU A 66 -4.21 2.36 3.42
C GLU A 66 -4.56 1.73 4.78
N THR A 67 -4.15 2.38 5.85
CA THR A 67 -4.39 1.97 7.25
C THR A 67 -4.22 3.14 8.19
N VAL A 68 -4.89 3.11 9.33
CA VAL A 68 -4.66 4.08 10.42
C VAL A 68 -3.24 3.96 10.99
N GLY A 69 -2.58 2.82 10.83
CA GLY A 69 -1.17 2.63 11.18
C GLY A 69 -0.21 3.64 10.52
N VAL A 70 -0.58 4.24 9.39
CA VAL A 70 0.15 5.37 8.78
C VAL A 70 0.29 6.54 9.76
N ARG A 71 -0.61 6.67 10.74
CA ARG A 71 -0.49 7.72 11.79
C ARG A 71 0.77 7.61 12.62
N PHE A 72 1.31 6.41 12.79
CA PHE A 72 2.62 6.23 13.43
C PHE A 72 3.70 6.98 12.65
N LEU A 73 3.75 6.78 11.35
CA LEU A 73 4.72 7.41 10.45
C LEU A 73 4.49 8.93 10.35
N THR A 74 3.24 9.38 10.22
CA THR A 74 2.94 10.82 10.08
C THR A 74 3.21 11.61 11.35
N LYS A 75 3.04 11.00 12.54
CA LYS A 75 3.45 11.62 13.81
C LYS A 75 4.96 11.78 13.90
N ALA A 76 5.72 10.75 13.52
CA ALA A 76 7.18 10.82 13.46
C ALA A 76 7.63 11.87 12.43
N ALA A 77 7.05 11.86 11.23
CA ALA A 77 7.32 12.85 10.20
C ALA A 77 7.06 14.29 10.69
N LYS A 78 5.98 14.50 11.45
CA LYS A 78 5.72 15.82 12.05
C LYS A 78 6.84 16.24 12.99
N ARG A 79 7.28 15.36 13.90
CA ARG A 79 8.36 15.68 14.86
C ARG A 79 9.66 15.99 14.13
N VAL A 80 10.01 15.20 13.12
CA VAL A 80 11.20 15.46 12.29
C VAL A 80 11.09 16.82 11.59
N ARG A 81 9.94 17.17 11.02
CA ARG A 81 9.77 18.46 10.35
C ARG A 81 9.74 19.66 11.29
N ASP A 82 9.32 19.48 12.53
CA ASP A 82 9.37 20.55 13.53
C ASP A 82 10.84 20.93 13.84
N GLU A 83 11.80 19.98 13.72
CA GLU A 83 13.24 20.20 13.94
C GLU A 83 13.99 20.50 12.63
N TYR A 84 13.60 19.83 11.53
CA TYR A 84 14.23 19.92 10.20
C TYR A 84 13.17 20.28 9.14
N PRO A 85 12.80 21.56 8.98
CA PRO A 85 11.66 21.99 8.16
C PRO A 85 11.86 21.73 6.65
N ASP A 86 13.10 21.57 6.20
CA ASP A 86 13.45 21.32 4.80
C ASP A 86 13.49 19.82 4.43
N ILE A 87 13.02 18.94 5.36
CA ILE A 87 12.75 17.55 5.03
C ILE A 87 11.32 17.42 4.50
N HIS A 88 11.17 16.77 3.34
CA HIS A 88 9.88 16.49 2.71
C HIS A 88 9.56 15.00 2.79
N PHE A 89 8.28 14.67 2.96
CA PHE A 89 7.81 13.30 3.06
C PHE A 89 6.86 12.95 1.91
N HIS A 90 7.14 11.83 1.26
CA HIS A 90 6.35 11.30 0.15
C HIS A 90 5.78 9.95 0.53
N ILE A 91 4.45 9.85 0.64
CA ILE A 91 3.76 8.59 0.92
C ILE A 91 3.18 8.06 -0.38
N ILE A 92 3.60 6.85 -0.76
CA ILE A 92 3.18 6.16 -1.97
C ILE A 92 2.29 5.00 -1.55
N SER A 93 1.00 5.08 -1.91
CA SER A 93 0.03 4.04 -1.57
C SER A 93 0.16 2.83 -2.49
N GLY A 94 0.08 1.64 -1.89
CA GLY A 94 0.11 0.37 -2.61
C GLY A 94 -0.20 -0.81 -1.70
N ASP A 95 -0.42 -1.98 -2.29
CA ASP A 95 -0.47 -3.22 -1.52
C ASP A 95 0.96 -3.67 -1.11
N ARG A 96 1.06 -4.73 -0.31
CA ARG A 96 2.36 -5.23 0.16
C ARG A 96 3.34 -5.49 -0.98
N THR A 97 2.87 -6.04 -2.09
CA THR A 97 3.72 -6.35 -3.26
C THR A 97 4.27 -5.06 -3.86
N ASP A 98 3.39 -4.07 -4.07
CA ASP A 98 3.77 -2.75 -4.59
C ASP A 98 4.82 -2.08 -3.68
N VAL A 99 4.62 -2.15 -2.35
CA VAL A 99 5.54 -1.56 -1.35
C VAL A 99 6.89 -2.26 -1.34
N THR A 100 6.91 -3.61 -1.32
CA THR A 100 8.16 -4.36 -1.26
C THR A 100 8.95 -4.27 -2.57
N GLU A 101 8.29 -4.27 -3.74
CA GLU A 101 8.97 -4.04 -5.03
C GLU A 101 9.68 -2.67 -5.08
N ARG A 102 9.01 -1.62 -4.58
CA ARG A 102 9.59 -0.28 -4.51
C ARG A 102 10.73 -0.19 -3.50
N LEU A 103 10.61 -0.88 -2.38
CA LEU A 103 11.65 -0.95 -1.37
C LEU A 103 12.87 -1.71 -1.90
N ASP A 104 12.66 -2.84 -2.59
CA ASP A 104 13.73 -3.64 -3.20
C ASP A 104 14.48 -2.87 -4.30
N SER A 105 13.77 -2.04 -5.07
CA SER A 105 14.36 -1.18 -6.10
C SER A 105 14.96 0.13 -5.57
N GLY A 106 14.84 0.44 -4.27
CA GLY A 106 15.36 1.67 -3.68
C GLY A 106 14.52 2.93 -3.95
N LEU A 107 13.33 2.78 -4.55
CA LEU A 107 12.41 3.89 -4.82
C LEU A 107 11.69 4.40 -3.56
N VAL A 108 11.63 3.60 -2.49
CA VAL A 108 11.19 4.03 -1.17
C VAL A 108 12.22 3.62 -0.11
N ASP A 109 12.30 4.38 0.96
CA ASP A 109 13.24 4.16 2.07
C ASP A 109 12.64 3.23 3.12
N PHE A 110 11.34 3.37 3.35
CA PHE A 110 10.57 2.63 4.34
C PHE A 110 9.29 2.08 3.74
N GLY A 111 8.83 0.95 4.26
CA GLY A 111 7.56 0.35 3.89
C GLY A 111 6.71 0.06 5.13
N LEU A 112 5.41 0.39 5.11
CA LEU A 112 4.45 -0.07 6.11
C LEU A 112 3.66 -1.24 5.53
N VAL A 113 3.81 -2.41 6.14
CA VAL A 113 3.22 -3.66 5.64
C VAL A 113 2.51 -4.44 6.74
N PHE A 114 1.54 -5.25 6.34
CA PHE A 114 0.83 -6.17 7.23
C PHE A 114 1.45 -7.56 7.24
N GLY A 115 1.33 -8.25 8.38
CA GLY A 115 1.70 -9.64 8.56
C GLY A 115 3.21 -9.86 8.70
N SER A 116 3.66 -11.11 8.58
CA SER A 116 5.04 -11.51 8.82
C SER A 116 6.03 -10.81 7.88
N VAL A 117 7.17 -10.43 8.41
CA VAL A 117 8.27 -9.80 7.66
C VAL A 117 9.26 -10.88 7.22
N ASP A 118 9.79 -10.75 6.01
CA ASP A 118 10.94 -11.56 5.54
C ASP A 118 12.22 -11.01 6.17
N GLU A 119 12.58 -11.56 7.32
CA GLU A 119 13.77 -11.16 8.07
C GLU A 119 15.11 -11.47 7.36
N THR A 120 15.08 -12.18 6.24
CA THR A 120 16.30 -12.37 5.43
C THR A 120 16.64 -11.14 4.61
N LYS A 121 15.65 -10.33 4.26
CA LYS A 121 15.76 -9.14 3.40
C LYS A 121 15.60 -7.83 4.15
N TYR A 122 14.73 -7.80 5.15
CA TYR A 122 14.32 -6.57 5.81
C TYR A 122 14.57 -6.61 7.30
N GLU A 123 14.86 -5.45 7.84
CA GLU A 123 14.70 -5.15 9.25
C GLU A 123 13.34 -4.50 9.47
N SER A 124 12.84 -4.57 10.70
CA SER A 124 11.52 -4.04 11.00
C SER A 124 11.34 -3.56 12.44
N ILE A 125 10.35 -2.70 12.60
CA ILE A 125 9.75 -2.37 13.89
C ILE A 125 8.24 -2.64 13.82
N SER A 126 7.67 -3.13 14.91
CA SER A 126 6.23 -3.31 15.04
C SER A 126 5.54 -1.96 15.26
N VAL A 127 4.43 -1.74 14.56
CA VAL A 127 3.59 -0.56 14.80
C VAL A 127 2.61 -0.89 15.93
N PRO A 128 2.51 -0.08 16.98
CA PRO A 128 1.66 -0.35 18.15
C PRO A 128 0.17 -0.08 17.84
N ASN A 129 -0.33 -0.71 16.78
CA ASN A 129 -1.73 -0.59 16.37
C ASN A 129 -2.18 -1.93 15.77
N GLN A 130 -3.40 -2.34 16.08
CA GLN A 130 -3.99 -3.57 15.57
C GLN A 130 -5.35 -3.24 14.96
N ASP A 131 -5.42 -3.28 13.64
CA ASP A 131 -6.68 -3.10 12.94
C ASP A 131 -7.48 -4.42 12.93
N LEU A 132 -8.76 -4.34 13.25
CA LEU A 132 -9.69 -5.47 13.21
C LEU A 132 -10.29 -5.65 11.82
N TRP A 133 -10.35 -6.89 11.36
CA TRP A 133 -11.11 -7.21 10.16
C TRP A 133 -12.62 -7.17 10.41
N GLY A 134 -13.33 -6.61 9.45
CA GLY A 134 -14.78 -6.51 9.48
C GLY A 134 -15.40 -6.31 8.11
N VAL A 135 -16.64 -5.90 8.14
CA VAL A 135 -17.47 -5.72 6.95
C VAL A 135 -17.97 -4.28 6.87
N LEU A 136 -17.62 -3.62 5.79
CA LEU A 136 -18.18 -2.34 5.41
C LEU A 136 -19.44 -2.58 4.58
N MET A 137 -20.51 -1.89 4.92
CA MET A 137 -21.80 -2.02 4.28
C MET A 137 -22.58 -0.71 4.31
N ARG A 138 -23.64 -0.62 3.56
CA ARG A 138 -24.61 0.48 3.73
C ARG A 138 -25.31 0.37 5.08
N CYS A 139 -25.60 1.51 5.70
CA CYS A 139 -26.28 1.54 7.00
C CYS A 139 -27.74 1.06 6.95
N ASP A 140 -28.34 1.07 5.77
CA ASP A 140 -29.68 0.49 5.53
C ASP A 140 -29.65 -1.03 5.30
N SER A 141 -28.49 -1.67 5.32
CA SER A 141 -28.34 -3.11 5.18
C SER A 141 -29.00 -3.86 6.35
N PRO A 142 -29.64 -5.02 6.10
CA PRO A 142 -30.14 -5.89 7.18
C PRO A 142 -29.05 -6.33 8.18
N LEU A 143 -27.79 -6.38 7.75
CA LEU A 143 -26.66 -6.76 8.62
C LEU A 143 -26.18 -5.60 9.50
N ALA A 144 -26.52 -4.36 9.20
CA ALA A 144 -26.08 -3.18 9.95
C ALA A 144 -26.59 -3.14 11.40
N GLY A 145 -27.71 -3.81 11.67
CA GLY A 145 -28.27 -3.96 13.02
C GLY A 145 -27.54 -4.93 13.93
N LYS A 146 -26.62 -5.76 13.40
CA LYS A 146 -25.83 -6.69 14.20
C LYS A 146 -24.66 -5.97 14.90
N ALA A 147 -24.25 -6.48 16.07
CA ALA A 147 -23.04 -6.02 16.75
C ALA A 147 -21.79 -6.50 16.03
N GLU A 148 -21.77 -7.76 15.58
CA GLU A 148 -20.70 -8.44 14.87
C GLU A 148 -21.27 -9.25 13.71
N ILE A 149 -20.49 -9.51 12.69
CA ILE A 149 -20.84 -10.30 11.52
C ILE A 149 -20.20 -11.69 11.61
N GLU A 150 -21.02 -12.70 11.54
CA GLU A 150 -20.53 -14.07 11.44
C GLU A 150 -20.24 -14.45 9.98
N PRO A 151 -19.25 -15.33 9.72
CA PRO A 151 -18.93 -15.80 8.37
C PRO A 151 -20.15 -16.29 7.58
N LYS A 152 -21.09 -16.97 8.26
CA LYS A 152 -22.32 -17.49 7.63
C LYS A 152 -23.25 -16.40 7.09
N ASP A 153 -23.21 -15.19 7.64
CA ASP A 153 -24.02 -14.06 7.20
C ASP A 153 -23.61 -13.56 5.81
N LEU A 154 -22.42 -13.98 5.36
CA LEU A 154 -21.79 -13.52 4.11
C LEU A 154 -21.85 -14.54 2.98
N PHE A 155 -22.33 -15.79 3.21
CA PHE A 155 -22.21 -16.86 2.21
C PHE A 155 -22.89 -16.56 0.88
N ASP A 156 -24.07 -15.95 0.90
CA ASP A 156 -24.86 -15.64 -0.28
C ASP A 156 -24.80 -14.15 -0.65
N LYS A 157 -23.90 -13.39 -0.03
CA LYS A 157 -23.79 -11.96 -0.25
C LYS A 157 -22.76 -11.64 -1.32
N PRO A 158 -22.99 -10.61 -2.14
CA PRO A 158 -21.97 -10.09 -3.06
C PRO A 158 -20.85 -9.46 -2.26
N LEU A 159 -19.64 -10.04 -2.34
CA LEU A 159 -18.48 -9.59 -1.57
C LEU A 159 -17.49 -8.84 -2.44
N ILE A 160 -16.93 -7.81 -1.87
CA ILE A 160 -15.85 -6.99 -2.39
C ILE A 160 -14.65 -7.19 -1.46
N VAL A 161 -13.52 -7.66 -1.95
CA VAL A 161 -12.39 -8.03 -1.11
C VAL A 161 -11.10 -7.34 -1.54
N SER A 162 -10.18 -7.15 -0.59
CA SER A 162 -8.83 -6.70 -0.94
C SER A 162 -8.14 -7.76 -1.81
N ARG A 163 -7.56 -7.34 -2.93
CA ARG A 163 -6.77 -8.20 -3.82
C ARG A 163 -5.64 -8.90 -3.07
N GLN A 164 -4.97 -8.20 -2.15
CA GLN A 164 -3.94 -8.76 -1.29
C GLN A 164 -4.52 -9.83 -0.34
N ALA A 165 -5.62 -9.51 0.35
CA ALA A 165 -6.25 -10.43 1.30
C ALA A 165 -6.73 -11.73 0.63
N ASP A 166 -7.22 -11.65 -0.60
CA ASP A 166 -7.61 -12.81 -1.39
C ASP A 166 -6.39 -13.66 -1.77
N ARG A 167 -5.33 -13.06 -2.31
CA ARG A 167 -4.09 -13.74 -2.70
C ARG A 167 -3.36 -14.40 -1.53
N THR A 168 -3.31 -13.76 -0.37
CA THR A 168 -2.62 -14.26 0.82
C THR A 168 -3.43 -15.28 1.62
N GLY A 169 -4.66 -15.56 1.20
CA GLY A 169 -5.55 -16.48 1.89
C GLY A 169 -6.15 -15.94 3.19
N ILE A 170 -6.02 -14.63 3.45
CA ILE A 170 -6.63 -13.98 4.62
C ILE A 170 -8.15 -14.17 4.59
N VAL A 171 -8.78 -14.00 3.43
CA VAL A 171 -10.23 -14.22 3.27
C VAL A 171 -10.62 -15.64 3.72
N LYS A 172 -9.83 -16.66 3.37
CA LYS A 172 -10.06 -18.04 3.80
C LYS A 172 -9.86 -18.23 5.31
N ARG A 173 -8.89 -17.53 5.91
CA ARG A 173 -8.67 -17.57 7.37
C ARG A 173 -9.82 -16.91 8.13
N LEU A 174 -10.28 -15.75 7.66
CA LEU A 174 -11.37 -14.98 8.27
C LEU A 174 -12.70 -15.73 8.21
N LEU A 175 -13.00 -16.36 7.10
CA LEU A 175 -14.30 -16.94 6.81
C LEU A 175 -14.30 -18.48 6.94
N GLY A 176 -13.15 -19.06 7.28
CA GLY A 176 -12.99 -20.47 7.58
C GLY A 176 -13.22 -21.40 6.37
N ARG A 177 -13.54 -22.68 6.64
CA ARG A 177 -13.76 -23.71 5.60
C ARG A 177 -14.90 -23.39 4.64
N SER A 178 -15.74 -22.45 4.98
CA SER A 178 -16.87 -22.01 4.16
C SER A 178 -16.50 -21.00 3.07
N ALA A 179 -15.24 -20.60 2.96
CA ALA A 179 -14.76 -19.67 1.93
C ALA A 179 -15.07 -20.11 0.47
N GLY A 180 -15.25 -21.41 0.23
CA GLY A 180 -15.69 -21.92 -1.08
C GLY A 180 -17.14 -21.58 -1.48
N LYS A 181 -17.93 -21.01 -0.55
CA LYS A 181 -19.31 -20.55 -0.80
C LYS A 181 -19.42 -19.03 -0.95
N LEU A 182 -18.29 -18.33 -0.98
CA LEU A 182 -18.29 -16.89 -1.07
C LEU A 182 -18.54 -16.43 -2.50
N ASN A 183 -19.43 -15.44 -2.64
CA ASN A 183 -19.71 -14.78 -3.90
C ASN A 183 -18.82 -13.52 -4.02
N ILE A 184 -17.54 -13.67 -4.34
CA ILE A 184 -16.62 -12.54 -4.57
C ILE A 184 -16.92 -11.98 -5.95
N ILE A 185 -17.46 -10.77 -6.00
CA ILE A 185 -17.86 -10.10 -7.24
C ILE A 185 -16.89 -9.02 -7.69
N ALA A 186 -16.08 -8.49 -6.78
CA ALA A 186 -15.09 -7.45 -7.08
C ALA A 186 -13.90 -7.52 -6.14
N THR A 187 -12.78 -6.98 -6.59
CA THR A 187 -11.57 -6.79 -5.78
C THR A 187 -11.12 -5.33 -5.84
N TYR A 188 -10.48 -4.88 -4.76
CA TYR A 188 -9.84 -3.57 -4.69
C TYR A 188 -8.39 -3.70 -4.22
N ASN A 189 -7.54 -2.71 -4.52
CA ASN A 189 -6.22 -2.56 -3.93
C ASN A 189 -6.20 -1.52 -2.81
N LEU A 190 -6.97 -0.44 -2.97
CA LEU A 190 -7.15 0.63 -1.99
C LEU A 190 -8.64 0.73 -1.62
N ILE A 191 -8.94 0.81 -0.32
CA ILE A 191 -10.31 0.67 0.19
C ILE A 191 -11.22 1.84 -0.18
N PHE A 192 -10.68 3.01 -0.49
CA PHE A 192 -11.51 4.13 -0.94
C PHE A 192 -12.42 3.73 -2.12
N ASN A 193 -11.85 3.05 -3.14
CA ASN A 193 -12.63 2.54 -4.27
C ASN A 193 -13.61 1.44 -3.84
N GLY A 194 -13.21 0.57 -2.92
CA GLY A 194 -14.09 -0.46 -2.35
C GLY A 194 -15.29 0.15 -1.62
N ALA A 195 -15.07 1.25 -0.90
CA ALA A 195 -16.13 1.98 -0.20
C ALA A 195 -17.15 2.60 -1.15
N LEU A 196 -16.72 3.18 -2.27
CA LEU A 196 -17.61 3.69 -3.31
C LEU A 196 -18.47 2.57 -3.90
N MET A 197 -17.89 1.39 -4.17
CA MET A 197 -18.67 0.23 -4.64
C MET A 197 -19.73 -0.19 -3.63
N VAL A 198 -19.43 -0.13 -2.31
CA VAL A 198 -20.42 -0.42 -1.25
C VAL A 198 -21.49 0.66 -1.21
N GLN A 199 -21.11 1.93 -1.30
CA GLN A 199 -22.03 3.07 -1.27
C GLN A 199 -23.03 2.99 -2.42
N ASP A 200 -22.57 2.61 -3.62
CA ASP A 200 -23.43 2.42 -4.79
C ASP A 200 -24.26 1.11 -4.73
N GLY A 201 -24.16 0.35 -3.63
CA GLY A 201 -24.97 -0.85 -3.41
C GLY A 201 -24.46 -2.11 -4.13
N LEU A 202 -23.21 -2.12 -4.62
CA LEU A 202 -22.65 -3.27 -5.32
C LEU A 202 -22.52 -4.49 -4.41
N GLY A 203 -22.19 -4.29 -3.12
CA GLY A 203 -22.04 -5.41 -2.18
C GLY A 203 -21.48 -4.99 -0.83
N TYR A 204 -20.84 -5.95 -0.18
CA TYR A 204 -20.26 -5.86 1.16
C TYR A 204 -18.74 -5.93 1.05
N ALA A 205 -18.00 -4.96 1.59
CA ALA A 205 -16.54 -5.01 1.53
C ALA A 205 -15.93 -5.59 2.81
N LEU A 206 -15.05 -6.58 2.66
CA LEU A 206 -14.17 -7.04 3.74
C LEU A 206 -12.98 -6.09 3.83
N CYS A 207 -12.85 -5.38 4.95
CA CYS A 207 -11.79 -4.41 5.17
C CYS A 207 -11.38 -4.32 6.65
N LEU A 208 -10.36 -3.54 6.93
CA LEU A 208 -9.93 -3.20 8.28
C LEU A 208 -10.76 -2.04 8.84
N GLU A 209 -11.03 -2.06 10.15
CA GLU A 209 -11.95 -1.15 10.85
C GLU A 209 -11.64 0.32 10.63
N SER A 210 -10.41 0.69 10.83
CA SER A 210 -10.05 2.09 11.02
C SER A 210 -9.78 2.87 9.72
N ILE A 211 -9.91 2.22 8.55
CA ILE A 211 -9.58 2.86 7.26
C ILE A 211 -10.68 3.83 6.83
N ILE A 212 -11.92 3.51 7.14
CA ILE A 212 -13.06 4.36 6.85
C ILE A 212 -13.66 4.78 8.17
N ASN A 213 -13.50 6.06 8.50
CA ASN A 213 -14.19 6.66 9.63
C ASN A 213 -15.54 7.17 9.12
N PRO A 214 -16.65 6.41 9.28
CA PRO A 214 -17.95 6.89 8.88
C PRO A 214 -18.26 8.11 9.72
N SER A 215 -18.28 9.30 9.12
CA SER A 215 -18.80 10.49 9.78
C SER A 215 -20.25 10.21 10.24
N GLN A 216 -20.74 10.93 11.23
CA GLN A 216 -22.09 10.74 11.78
C GLN A 216 -23.22 10.81 10.73
N ASN A 217 -22.93 11.29 9.51
CA ASN A 217 -23.84 11.36 8.36
C ASN A 217 -23.43 10.41 7.21
N SER A 218 -22.56 9.44 7.45
CA SER A 218 -22.16 8.49 6.43
C SER A 218 -23.26 7.48 6.16
N GLU A 219 -23.54 7.19 4.89
CA GLU A 219 -24.41 6.09 4.48
C GLU A 219 -23.78 4.70 4.72
N LEU A 220 -22.52 4.67 5.13
CA LEU A 220 -21.73 3.47 5.34
C LEU A 220 -21.55 3.18 6.82
N CYS A 221 -21.67 1.91 7.18
CA CYS A 221 -21.36 1.39 8.51
C CYS A 221 -20.36 0.25 8.41
N PHE A 222 -19.51 0.15 9.44
CA PHE A 222 -18.59 -0.96 9.64
C PHE A 222 -19.07 -1.84 10.79
N LYS A 223 -18.92 -3.16 10.64
CA LYS A 223 -19.15 -4.12 11.70
C LYS A 223 -18.00 -5.12 11.76
N PRO A 224 -17.41 -5.38 12.95
CA PRO A 224 -16.34 -6.35 13.08
C PRO A 224 -16.84 -7.77 12.75
N LEU A 225 -15.93 -8.61 12.30
CA LEU A 225 -16.20 -10.05 12.18
C LEU A 225 -16.12 -10.70 13.57
N THR A 226 -17.00 -11.67 13.84
CA THR A 226 -16.88 -12.54 15.02
C THR A 226 -15.52 -13.26 14.98
N ASN A 227 -14.76 -13.21 16.08
CA ASN A 227 -13.38 -13.70 16.16
C ASN A 227 -12.46 -13.04 15.11
N ALA A 228 -12.64 -11.74 14.90
CA ALA A 228 -11.81 -10.98 13.98
C ALA A 228 -10.33 -11.21 14.26
N LEU A 229 -9.57 -11.50 13.20
CA LEU A 229 -8.12 -11.54 13.28
C LEU A 229 -7.62 -10.11 13.37
N THR A 230 -6.65 -9.87 14.23
CA THR A 230 -5.84 -8.66 14.19
C THR A 230 -4.68 -8.88 13.24
N GLU A 231 -4.35 -7.90 12.45
CA GLU A 231 -3.16 -7.94 11.61
C GLU A 231 -2.08 -7.09 12.26
N GLU A 232 -0.92 -7.71 12.52
CA GLU A 232 0.26 -6.98 12.94
C GLU A 232 0.77 -6.14 11.78
N MET A 233 1.22 -4.94 12.10
CA MET A 233 1.83 -4.04 11.14
C MET A 233 3.29 -3.79 11.49
N HIS A 234 4.10 -3.68 10.45
CA HIS A 234 5.52 -3.43 10.59
C HIS A 234 5.95 -2.31 9.66
N VAL A 235 6.76 -1.39 10.18
CA VAL A 235 7.61 -0.56 9.33
C VAL A 235 8.83 -1.37 9.00
N ILE A 236 9.12 -1.52 7.71
CA ILE A 236 10.24 -2.30 7.19
C ILE A 236 11.19 -1.42 6.39
N TRP A 237 12.47 -1.78 6.36
CA TRP A 237 13.50 -1.23 5.48
C TRP A 237 14.48 -2.33 5.09
N LYS A 238 15.24 -2.13 4.00
CA LYS A 238 16.22 -3.13 3.55
C LYS A 238 17.34 -3.26 4.56
N LYS A 239 17.80 -4.48 4.78
CA LYS A 239 19.09 -4.71 5.44
C LYS A 239 20.20 -4.03 4.65
N ASP A 240 21.20 -3.53 5.34
CA ASP A 240 22.35 -2.85 4.74
C ASP A 240 21.98 -1.58 3.94
N ASN A 241 20.81 -0.99 4.20
CA ASN A 241 20.43 0.26 3.54
C ASN A 241 21.29 1.42 4.05
N VAL A 242 21.81 2.20 3.12
CA VAL A 242 22.46 3.48 3.42
C VAL A 242 21.42 4.56 3.31
N PHE A 243 20.97 5.09 4.45
CA PHE A 243 20.00 6.17 4.48
C PHE A 243 20.63 7.51 4.09
N SER A 244 19.87 8.33 3.37
CA SER A 244 20.15 9.75 3.26
C SER A 244 20.09 10.43 4.64
N LYS A 245 20.63 11.65 4.79
CA LYS A 245 20.54 12.39 6.05
C LYS A 245 19.08 12.58 6.52
N ALA A 246 18.17 12.87 5.58
CA ALA A 246 16.76 13.02 5.86
C ALA A 246 16.12 11.70 6.34
N SER A 247 16.38 10.59 5.64
CA SER A 247 15.88 9.27 5.99
C SER A 247 16.50 8.76 7.29
N GLN A 248 17.75 9.10 7.58
CA GLN A 248 18.39 8.78 8.87
C GLN A 248 17.70 9.49 10.04
N LYS A 249 17.34 10.78 9.91
CA LYS A 249 16.59 11.50 10.94
C LYS A 249 15.22 10.90 11.19
N PHE A 250 14.56 10.50 10.14
CA PHE A 250 13.27 9.81 10.26
C PHE A 250 13.42 8.43 10.89
N PHE A 251 14.44 7.66 10.52
CA PHE A 251 14.77 6.38 11.14
C PHE A 251 15.02 6.50 12.65
N GLU A 252 15.83 7.48 13.07
CA GLU A 252 16.09 7.77 14.48
C GLU A 252 14.78 8.03 15.23
N GLU A 253 13.86 8.78 14.63
CA GLU A 253 12.61 9.14 15.27
C GLU A 253 11.64 7.97 15.39
N ILE A 254 11.45 7.14 14.34
CA ILE A 254 10.56 5.97 14.42
C ILE A 254 11.09 4.88 15.36
N THR A 255 12.40 4.85 15.62
CA THR A 255 13.02 3.85 16.50
C THR A 255 13.09 4.30 17.96
N ARG A 256 12.87 5.57 18.27
CA ARG A 256 12.82 6.10 19.66
C ARG A 256 11.63 5.59 20.48
N GLU A 257 10.56 5.18 19.85
CA GLU A 257 9.31 4.72 20.49
C GLU A 257 9.30 3.21 20.79
N LYS A 258 10.48 2.56 20.80
CA LYS A 258 10.64 1.16 21.21
C LYS A 258 10.60 0.97 22.70
#